data_303df568ae0f0d44c38ce63f23e7a185
#
_entry.id   303df568ae0f0d44c38ce63f23e7a185
#
_cell.length_a   1.000
_cell.length_b   1.000
_cell.length_c   1.000
_cell.angle_alpha   90.00
_cell.angle_beta   90.00
_cell.angle_gamma   90.00
#
_symmetry.space_group_name_H-M   'P 1'
#
loop_
_entity.id
_entity.type
_entity.pdbx_description
1 polymer ?
#
loop_
_entity_poly.entity_id
_entity_poly.type
_entity_poly.pdbx_seq_one_letter_code
_entity_poly.pdbx_strand_id
1 'polypeptide(L)'
;MLKIDDWTGSTGRNISGTSDLAPLEEQEAMIKELIPDAKTVGILYCSAELNSKYQASKIEEALDADGIAYKEYTASDSNDITSVVQNAVSEVDVIYIPTDNTMANNTETINNITLPAGIPVIAGEKGICSVSLRRSVVRSLRVIKHFFPNVTALIFKNYEI
;
A
#
# COMPACT_ATOMS: atom_id res chain seq x y z
N MET A 1 10.22 20.75 3.85
CA MET A 1 9.26 20.54 2.76
C MET A 1 8.89 21.91 2.16
N LEU A 2 8.99 22.08 0.84
CA LEU A 2 8.56 23.29 0.16
C LEU A 2 7.03 23.33 0.20
N LYS A 3 6.45 24.35 0.81
CA LYS A 3 5.01 24.61 0.71
C LYS A 3 4.76 25.22 -0.66
N ILE A 4 4.14 24.48 -1.54
CA ILE A 4 3.67 24.91 -2.86
C ILE A 4 2.16 24.72 -2.82
N ASP A 5 1.43 25.83 -2.89
CA ASP A 5 -0.03 25.82 -2.71
C ASP A 5 -0.75 25.38 -4.00
N ASP A 6 -0.11 25.54 -5.17
CA ASP A 6 -0.65 25.10 -6.46
C ASP A 6 0.42 24.34 -7.26
N TRP A 7 0.22 23.04 -7.44
CA TRP A 7 1.09 22.17 -8.23
C TRP A 7 0.69 22.11 -9.71
N THR A 8 -0.45 22.66 -10.07
CA THR A 8 -0.99 22.62 -11.46
C THR A 8 -0.68 23.89 -12.24
N GLY A 9 -0.29 24.95 -11.54
CA GLY A 9 0.04 26.25 -12.12
C GLY A 9 1.49 26.67 -11.90
N SER A 10 1.71 27.96 -11.74
CA SER A 10 3.04 28.51 -11.43
C SER A 10 3.37 28.28 -9.97
N THR A 11 4.50 27.66 -9.69
CA THR A 11 4.98 27.46 -8.30
C THR A 11 5.45 28.77 -7.64
N GLY A 12 5.51 29.88 -8.40
CA GLY A 12 6.05 31.17 -7.94
C GLY A 12 7.56 31.13 -7.64
N ARG A 13 8.24 30.04 -8.02
CA ARG A 13 9.67 29.82 -7.79
C ARG A 13 10.30 29.16 -9.02
N ASN A 14 11.62 29.21 -9.13
CA ASN A 14 12.34 28.53 -10.22
C ASN A 14 12.44 27.01 -9.95
N ILE A 15 11.28 26.36 -9.80
CA ILE A 15 11.15 24.93 -9.55
C ILE A 15 10.05 24.38 -10.45
N SER A 16 10.32 23.27 -11.14
CA SER A 16 9.34 22.49 -11.87
C SER A 16 9.50 21.01 -11.53
N GLY A 17 8.44 20.23 -11.72
CA GLY A 17 8.46 18.80 -11.48
C GLY A 17 7.20 18.12 -11.96
N THR A 18 7.17 16.79 -11.85
CA THR A 18 6.00 15.97 -12.11
C THR A 18 5.58 15.29 -10.81
N SER A 19 4.27 15.10 -10.63
CA SER A 19 3.74 14.32 -9.51
C SER A 19 3.77 12.84 -9.87
N ASP A 20 4.28 12.02 -8.97
CA ASP A 20 4.24 10.55 -9.01
C ASP A 20 3.31 10.02 -7.91
N LEU A 21 2.33 10.81 -7.51
CA LEU A 21 1.36 10.40 -6.50
C LEU A 21 0.42 9.37 -7.10
N ALA A 22 0.38 8.19 -6.48
CA ALA A 22 -0.57 7.14 -6.83
C ALA A 22 -2.03 7.58 -6.58
N PRO A 23 -3.02 7.02 -7.29
CA PRO A 23 -4.42 7.32 -7.09
C PRO A 23 -4.93 6.68 -5.77
N LEU A 24 -4.78 7.39 -4.66
CA LEU A 24 -5.02 6.87 -3.32
C LEU A 24 -6.49 6.50 -3.06
N GLU A 25 -7.43 7.25 -3.63
CA GLU A 25 -8.86 6.93 -3.57
C GLU A 25 -9.19 5.58 -4.24
N GLU A 26 -8.52 5.27 -5.36
CA GLU A 26 -8.68 3.98 -6.03
C GLU A 26 -8.07 2.84 -5.21
N GLN A 27 -6.97 3.09 -4.49
CA GLN A 27 -6.33 2.09 -3.63
C GLN A 27 -7.21 1.77 -2.41
N GLU A 28 -7.86 2.77 -1.84
CA GLU A 28 -8.84 2.56 -0.76
C GLU A 28 -10.07 1.78 -1.26
N ALA A 29 -10.65 2.18 -2.39
CA ALA A 29 -11.75 1.46 -3.02
C ALA A 29 -11.40 -0.01 -3.29
N MET A 30 -10.14 -0.30 -3.67
CA MET A 30 -9.64 -1.66 -3.88
C MET A 30 -9.63 -2.49 -2.58
N ILE A 31 -9.35 -1.89 -1.42
CA ILE A 31 -9.44 -2.58 -0.11
C ILE A 31 -10.87 -3.10 0.09
N LYS A 32 -11.87 -2.26 -0.10
CA LYS A 32 -13.29 -2.61 0.06
C LYS A 32 -13.75 -3.67 -0.94
N GLU A 33 -13.31 -3.54 -2.19
CA GLU A 33 -13.72 -4.48 -3.24
C GLU A 33 -13.13 -5.88 -3.05
N LEU A 34 -11.84 -5.96 -2.66
CA LEU A 34 -11.14 -7.22 -2.49
C LEU A 34 -11.44 -7.91 -1.15
N ILE A 35 -11.65 -7.11 -0.11
CA ILE A 35 -11.81 -7.60 1.26
C ILE A 35 -13.00 -6.90 1.91
N PRO A 36 -14.23 -7.16 1.40
CA PRO A 36 -15.44 -6.45 1.84
C PRO A 36 -15.79 -6.69 3.32
N ASP A 37 -15.27 -7.74 3.91
CA ASP A 37 -15.49 -8.10 5.32
C ASP A 37 -14.43 -7.54 6.27
N ALA A 38 -13.45 -6.79 5.74
CA ALA A 38 -12.39 -6.18 6.56
C ALA A 38 -13.00 -5.14 7.50
N LYS A 39 -12.71 -5.27 8.78
CA LYS A 39 -13.14 -4.34 9.84
C LYS A 39 -12.02 -3.41 10.27
N THR A 40 -10.79 -3.89 10.18
CA THR A 40 -9.61 -3.13 10.61
C THR A 40 -8.51 -3.23 9.56
N VAL A 41 -8.07 -2.08 9.07
CA VAL A 41 -6.95 -1.94 8.13
C VAL A 41 -5.68 -1.58 8.89
N GLY A 42 -4.60 -2.33 8.70
CA GLY A 42 -3.27 -1.94 9.18
C GLY A 42 -2.55 -1.11 8.14
N ILE A 43 -2.12 0.09 8.48
CA ILE A 43 -1.33 0.95 7.58
C ILE A 43 0.14 0.81 7.97
N LEU A 44 0.92 0.12 7.12
CA LEU A 44 2.33 -0.22 7.40
C LEU A 44 3.26 0.63 6.55
N TYR A 45 4.15 1.40 7.19
CA TYR A 45 5.12 2.23 6.48
C TYR A 45 6.37 2.55 7.29
N CYS A 46 7.41 3.09 6.63
CA CYS A 46 8.62 3.59 7.28
C CYS A 46 8.42 5.03 7.76
N SER A 47 8.57 5.27 9.06
CA SER A 47 8.39 6.60 9.67
C SER A 47 9.42 7.63 9.20
N ALA A 48 10.56 7.19 8.62
CA ALA A 48 11.58 8.06 8.06
C ALA A 48 11.21 8.58 6.65
N GLU A 49 10.23 7.98 5.97
CA GLU A 49 9.81 8.36 4.61
C GLU A 49 8.61 9.31 4.63
N LEU A 50 8.84 10.59 4.28
CA LEU A 50 7.79 11.62 4.31
C LEU A 50 6.67 11.38 3.27
N ASN A 51 6.99 10.78 2.12
CA ASN A 51 6.03 10.41 1.11
C ASN A 51 5.06 9.34 1.62
N SER A 52 5.58 8.32 2.32
CA SER A 52 4.77 7.25 2.89
C SER A 52 3.82 7.78 3.96
N LYS A 53 4.33 8.64 4.83
CA LYS A 53 3.52 9.31 5.86
C LYS A 53 2.40 10.18 5.27
N TYR A 54 2.68 10.91 4.19
CA TYR A 54 1.66 11.70 3.50
C TYR A 54 0.57 10.80 2.89
N GLN A 55 0.96 9.71 2.23
CA GLN A 55 0.01 8.77 1.63
C GLN A 55 -0.81 8.05 2.70
N ALA A 56 -0.18 7.65 3.82
CA ALA A 56 -0.87 7.08 4.97
C ALA A 56 -1.99 8.00 5.46
N SER A 57 -1.68 9.29 5.72
CA SER A 57 -2.71 10.24 6.19
C SER A 57 -3.88 10.41 5.21
N LYS A 58 -3.65 10.27 3.90
CA LYS A 58 -4.73 10.34 2.90
C LYS A 58 -5.60 9.09 2.86
N ILE A 59 -5.01 7.92 3.06
CA ILE A 59 -5.77 6.67 3.21
C ILE A 59 -6.59 6.68 4.50
N GLU A 60 -6.05 7.21 5.59
CA GLU A 60 -6.76 7.38 6.85
C GLU A 60 -8.00 8.27 6.69
N GLU A 61 -7.85 9.44 6.02
CA GLU A 61 -8.98 10.32 5.70
C GLU A 61 -10.08 9.58 4.91
N ALA A 62 -9.71 8.71 3.98
CA ALA A 62 -10.65 7.94 3.17
C ALA A 62 -11.33 6.82 3.99
N LEU A 63 -10.55 6.09 4.80
CA LEU A 63 -11.09 5.04 5.69
C LEU A 63 -12.04 5.62 6.74
N ASP A 64 -11.72 6.79 7.30
CA ASP A 64 -12.60 7.51 8.23
C ASP A 64 -13.92 7.89 7.57
N ALA A 65 -13.89 8.37 6.33
CA ALA A 65 -15.09 8.72 5.57
C ALA A 65 -16.02 7.52 5.33
N ASP A 66 -15.44 6.33 5.22
CA ASP A 66 -16.18 5.08 5.02
C ASP A 66 -16.48 4.32 6.33
N GLY A 67 -16.03 4.84 7.47
CA GLY A 67 -16.26 4.25 8.79
C GLY A 67 -15.51 2.94 9.02
N ILE A 68 -14.38 2.74 8.33
CA ILE A 68 -13.51 1.57 8.47
C ILE A 68 -12.43 1.88 9.51
N ALA A 69 -12.31 1.02 10.52
CA ALA A 69 -11.26 1.19 11.53
C ALA A 69 -9.87 0.92 10.95
N TYR A 70 -8.89 1.66 11.42
CA TYR A 70 -7.49 1.45 11.02
C TYR A 70 -6.53 1.60 12.20
N LYS A 71 -5.32 1.08 12.01
CA LYS A 71 -4.19 1.22 12.93
C LYS A 71 -2.92 1.47 12.15
N GLU A 72 -2.09 2.40 12.61
CA GLU A 72 -0.76 2.62 12.06
C GLU A 72 0.27 1.67 12.65
N TYR A 73 1.12 1.14 11.76
CA TYR A 73 2.27 0.31 12.10
C TYR A 73 3.50 0.89 11.43
N THR A 74 4.38 1.48 12.22
CA THR A 74 5.55 2.18 11.68
C THR A 74 6.85 1.48 12.07
N ALA A 75 7.70 1.21 11.07
CA ALA A 75 9.08 0.82 11.29
C ALA A 75 9.98 2.06 11.18
N SER A 76 10.99 2.17 12.02
CA SER A 76 11.99 3.24 11.92
C SER A 76 13.02 2.94 10.82
N ASP A 77 13.34 1.68 10.64
CA ASP A 77 14.22 1.16 9.59
C ASP A 77 13.91 -0.31 9.28
N SER A 78 14.74 -0.95 8.45
CA SER A 78 14.56 -2.35 8.04
C SER A 78 14.64 -3.36 9.21
N ASN A 79 15.30 -3.03 10.31
CA ASN A 79 15.47 -3.95 11.44
C ASN A 79 14.17 -4.14 12.22
N ASP A 80 13.32 -3.11 12.25
CA ASP A 80 12.06 -3.13 12.99
C ASP A 80 10.94 -3.89 12.24
N ILE A 81 11.05 -4.05 10.92
CA ILE A 81 9.97 -4.55 10.06
C ILE A 81 9.41 -5.88 10.56
N THR A 82 10.26 -6.83 10.92
CA THR A 82 9.82 -8.15 11.39
C THR A 82 8.88 -8.04 12.58
N SER A 83 9.28 -7.30 13.60
CA SER A 83 8.49 -7.15 14.84
C SER A 83 7.22 -6.37 14.62
N VAL A 84 7.27 -5.31 13.80
CA VAL A 84 6.12 -4.47 13.48
C VAL A 84 5.08 -5.26 12.67
N VAL A 85 5.50 -6.03 11.66
CA VAL A 85 4.59 -6.86 10.86
C VAL A 85 4.00 -7.99 11.69
N GLN A 86 4.78 -8.64 12.57
CA GLN A 86 4.27 -9.67 13.47
C GLN A 86 3.18 -9.13 14.41
N ASN A 87 3.34 -7.90 14.88
CA ASN A 87 2.31 -7.24 15.67
C ASN A 87 1.07 -6.96 14.82
N ALA A 88 1.26 -6.39 13.63
CA ALA A 88 0.16 -6.03 12.74
C ALA A 88 -0.73 -7.23 12.39
N VAL A 89 -0.15 -8.36 11.98
CA VAL A 89 -0.92 -9.55 11.56
C VAL A 89 -1.77 -10.16 12.66
N SER A 90 -1.52 -9.83 13.91
CA SER A 90 -2.33 -10.31 15.06
C SER A 90 -3.56 -9.45 15.34
N GLU A 91 -3.66 -8.27 14.74
CA GLU A 91 -4.63 -7.25 15.13
C GLU A 91 -5.51 -6.73 13.98
N VAL A 92 -5.18 -7.05 12.72
CA VAL A 92 -5.85 -6.48 11.55
C VAL A 92 -6.33 -7.54 10.57
N ASP A 93 -7.29 -7.17 9.72
CA ASP A 93 -7.85 -8.05 8.70
C ASP A 93 -7.12 -7.92 7.35
N VAL A 94 -6.46 -6.79 7.12
CA VAL A 94 -5.71 -6.46 5.91
C VAL A 94 -4.61 -5.46 6.22
N ILE A 95 -3.49 -5.54 5.53
CA ILE A 95 -2.41 -4.55 5.60
C ILE A 95 -2.37 -3.75 4.31
N TYR A 96 -2.39 -2.43 4.42
CA TYR A 96 -2.09 -1.49 3.34
C TYR A 96 -0.67 -0.96 3.50
N ILE A 97 0.09 -0.94 2.41
CA ILE A 97 1.46 -0.39 2.37
C ILE A 97 1.50 0.68 1.27
N PRO A 98 1.70 1.96 1.61
CA PRO A 98 1.86 3.05 0.62
C PRO A 98 3.13 2.86 -0.23
N THR A 99 3.40 3.79 -1.13
CA THR A 99 4.70 3.85 -1.83
C THR A 99 5.81 4.12 -0.82
N ASP A 100 6.62 3.10 -0.55
CA ASP A 100 7.62 3.08 0.52
C ASP A 100 8.84 2.25 0.10
N ASN A 101 10.01 2.91 -0.03
CA ASN A 101 11.23 2.25 -0.50
C ASN A 101 11.75 1.22 0.51
N THR A 102 11.60 1.52 1.80
CA THR A 102 12.05 0.61 2.87
C THR A 102 11.20 -0.65 2.87
N MET A 103 9.88 -0.54 2.74
CA MET A 103 8.98 -1.69 2.64
C MET A 103 9.19 -2.46 1.34
N ALA A 104 9.37 -1.77 0.21
CA ALA A 104 9.63 -2.39 -1.09
C ALA A 104 10.91 -3.24 -1.09
N ASN A 105 11.96 -2.78 -0.40
CA ASN A 105 13.21 -3.53 -0.25
C ASN A 105 13.11 -4.72 0.72
N ASN A 106 12.05 -4.80 1.52
CA ASN A 106 11.82 -5.84 2.54
C ASN A 106 10.56 -6.67 2.29
N THR A 107 10.06 -6.69 1.07
CA THR A 107 8.82 -7.40 0.70
C THR A 107 8.85 -8.88 1.03
N GLU A 108 10.00 -9.54 0.89
CA GLU A 108 10.15 -10.96 1.23
C GLU A 108 9.95 -11.20 2.73
N THR A 109 10.51 -10.35 3.58
CA THR A 109 10.33 -10.41 5.04
C THR A 109 8.87 -10.22 5.41
N ILE A 110 8.20 -9.22 4.83
CA ILE A 110 6.78 -8.95 5.07
C ILE A 110 5.94 -10.16 4.64
N ASN A 111 6.19 -10.69 3.46
CA ASN A 111 5.43 -11.81 2.91
C ASN A 111 5.60 -13.11 3.74
N ASN A 112 6.81 -13.38 4.23
CA ASN A 112 7.08 -14.55 5.07
C ASN A 112 6.31 -14.55 6.39
N ILE A 113 5.81 -13.38 6.82
CA ILE A 113 4.98 -13.22 8.02
C ILE A 113 3.50 -13.18 7.65
N THR A 114 3.12 -12.38 6.68
CA THR A 114 1.71 -12.15 6.33
C THR A 114 1.06 -13.36 5.67
N LEU A 115 1.82 -14.10 4.83
CA LEU A 115 1.29 -15.25 4.12
C LEU A 115 0.90 -16.42 5.03
N PRO A 116 1.72 -16.87 6.01
CA PRO A 116 1.31 -17.89 6.96
C PRO A 116 0.16 -17.43 7.87
N ALA A 117 0.11 -16.13 8.20
CA ALA A 117 -0.96 -15.54 9.00
C ALA A 117 -2.29 -15.43 8.22
N GLY A 118 -2.26 -15.57 6.90
CA GLY A 118 -3.43 -15.43 6.04
C GLY A 118 -3.90 -13.97 5.88
N ILE A 119 -3.08 -12.98 6.26
CA ILE A 119 -3.40 -11.56 6.16
C ILE A 119 -3.04 -11.04 4.77
N PRO A 120 -4.03 -10.57 3.99
CA PRO A 120 -3.78 -9.98 2.68
C PRO A 120 -3.04 -8.65 2.79
N VAL A 121 -2.22 -8.35 1.78
CA VAL A 121 -1.50 -7.09 1.66
C VAL A 121 -1.96 -6.37 0.40
N ILE A 122 -2.40 -5.12 0.56
CA ILE A 122 -2.71 -4.19 -0.52
C ILE A 122 -1.53 -3.23 -0.65
N ALA A 123 -0.92 -3.20 -1.83
CA ALA A 123 0.29 -2.43 -2.07
C ALA A 123 0.03 -1.19 -2.89
N GLY A 124 0.54 -0.05 -2.45
CA GLY A 124 0.47 1.24 -3.12
C GLY A 124 1.40 1.34 -4.34
N GLU A 125 2.33 0.39 -4.51
CA GLU A 125 3.25 0.36 -5.64
C GLU A 125 3.58 -1.06 -6.13
N LYS A 126 4.10 -1.13 -7.37
CA LYS A 126 4.42 -2.40 -8.05
C LYS A 126 5.53 -3.20 -7.34
N GLY A 127 6.53 -2.55 -6.76
CA GLY A 127 7.64 -3.20 -6.07
C GLY A 127 7.15 -4.10 -4.94
N ILE A 128 6.19 -3.61 -4.17
CA ILE A 128 5.57 -4.34 -3.06
C ILE A 128 4.63 -5.44 -3.56
N CYS A 129 3.94 -5.24 -4.69
CA CYS A 129 3.05 -6.24 -5.27
C CYS A 129 3.74 -7.54 -5.70
N SER A 130 5.03 -7.52 -5.99
CA SER A 130 5.75 -8.65 -6.60
C SER A 130 5.78 -9.92 -5.75
N VAL A 131 5.53 -9.82 -4.46
CA VAL A 131 5.61 -10.92 -3.48
C VAL A 131 4.26 -11.27 -2.86
N SER A 132 3.35 -10.31 -2.79
CA SER A 132 2.12 -10.35 -1.99
C SER A 132 1.00 -11.27 -2.53
N LEU A 133 1.06 -11.75 -3.76
CA LEU A 133 -0.10 -12.26 -4.50
C LEU A 133 -0.25 -13.78 -4.60
N ARG A 134 0.49 -14.59 -3.84
CA ARG A 134 0.54 -16.05 -4.11
C ARG A 134 -0.70 -16.87 -3.76
N ARG A 135 -1.68 -16.41 -2.99
CA ARG A 135 -2.89 -17.21 -2.64
C ARG A 135 -4.26 -16.54 -2.76
N SER A 136 -4.35 -15.21 -2.76
CA SER A 136 -5.62 -14.49 -2.98
C SER A 136 -5.88 -14.16 -4.45
N VAL A 137 -5.06 -14.67 -5.34
CA VAL A 137 -4.85 -14.23 -6.72
C VAL A 137 -6.11 -14.31 -7.61
N VAL A 138 -6.98 -15.28 -7.40
CA VAL A 138 -8.07 -15.52 -8.37
C VAL A 138 -9.21 -14.49 -8.28
N ARG A 139 -9.49 -13.94 -7.11
CA ARG A 139 -10.45 -12.82 -6.96
C ARG A 139 -9.81 -11.48 -7.29
N SER A 140 -8.56 -11.27 -6.83
CA SER A 140 -7.78 -10.05 -7.01
C SER A 140 -7.42 -9.74 -8.47
N LEU A 141 -7.23 -10.75 -9.31
CA LEU A 141 -6.87 -10.58 -10.73
C LEU A 141 -7.91 -9.79 -11.54
N ARG A 142 -9.18 -9.89 -11.19
CA ARG A 142 -10.24 -9.18 -11.91
C ARG A 142 -10.21 -7.68 -11.62
N VAL A 143 -9.85 -7.28 -10.41
CA VAL A 143 -9.78 -5.89 -9.95
C VAL A 143 -8.49 -5.23 -10.42
N ILE A 144 -7.34 -5.87 -10.26
CA ILE A 144 -6.06 -5.36 -10.78
C ILE A 144 -6.14 -5.10 -12.28
N LYS A 145 -6.85 -5.94 -13.04
CA LYS A 145 -7.06 -5.73 -14.47
C LYS A 145 -7.89 -4.49 -14.79
N HIS A 146 -8.79 -4.10 -13.91
CA HIS A 146 -9.63 -2.93 -14.09
C HIS A 146 -8.87 -1.63 -13.78
N PHE A 147 -8.16 -1.59 -12.67
CA PHE A 147 -7.46 -0.39 -12.20
C PHE A 147 -6.04 -0.19 -12.78
N PHE A 148 -5.37 -1.27 -13.16
CA PHE A 148 -4.01 -1.22 -13.71
C PHE A 148 -3.87 -2.10 -14.96
N PRO A 149 -4.44 -1.70 -16.09
CA PRO A 149 -4.42 -2.52 -17.32
C PRO A 149 -3.01 -2.88 -17.81
N ASN A 150 -2.01 -2.05 -17.50
CA ASN A 150 -0.62 -2.28 -17.88
C ASN A 150 0.16 -3.17 -16.89
N VAL A 151 -0.31 -3.33 -15.65
CA VAL A 151 0.33 -4.20 -14.63
C VAL A 151 -0.09 -5.66 -14.81
N THR A 152 -1.25 -5.89 -15.35
CA THR A 152 -1.81 -7.24 -15.59
C THR A 152 -0.89 -8.10 -16.47
N ALA A 153 -0.24 -7.50 -17.47
CA ALA A 153 0.66 -8.22 -18.39
C ALA A 153 1.89 -8.80 -17.69
N LEU A 154 2.34 -8.19 -16.59
CA LEU A 154 3.52 -8.65 -15.85
C LEU A 154 3.20 -9.77 -14.86
N ILE A 155 1.99 -9.76 -14.28
CA ILE A 155 1.54 -10.78 -13.34
C ILE A 155 1.28 -12.09 -14.07
N PHE A 156 0.67 -12.05 -15.25
CA PHE A 156 0.40 -13.27 -16.04
C PHE A 156 1.65 -13.90 -16.67
N LYS A 157 2.71 -13.14 -16.91
CA LYS A 157 3.92 -13.68 -17.56
C LYS A 157 4.75 -14.60 -16.66
N ASN A 158 4.52 -14.58 -15.35
CA ASN A 158 5.24 -15.39 -14.36
C ASN A 158 4.38 -16.51 -13.74
N TYR A 159 3.17 -16.74 -14.25
CA TYR A 159 2.27 -17.80 -13.81
C TYR A 159 1.73 -18.54 -15.03
N GLU A 160 2.54 -19.44 -15.59
CA GLU A 160 2.01 -20.58 -16.34
C GLU A 160 1.42 -21.57 -15.33
N ILE A 161 0.10 -21.74 -15.38
CA ILE A 161 -0.63 -22.85 -14.79
C ILE A 161 -0.70 -23.96 -15.83
#